data_c0495092fb849735069d9bf9ea849771
#
_entry.id   c0495092fb849735069d9bf9ea849771
#
_cell.length_a   1.000
_cell.length_b   1.000
_cell.length_c   1.000
_cell.angle_alpha   90.00
_cell.angle_beta   90.00
_cell.angle_gamma   90.00
#
_symmetry.space_group_name_H-M   'P 1'
#
loop_
_entity.id
_entity.type
_entity.pdbx_description
1 polymer ?
#
loop_
_entity_poly.entity_id
_entity_poly.type
_entity_poly.pdbx_seq_one_letter_code
_entity_poly.pdbx_strand_id
1 'polypeptide(L)'
;VGMNERDVLIDIGFKSEGIIDRSEFNQNDLPKIGDQVEVYLEFIEDASGNTILSKEKADFMRRWKELKDAFDNEKIITGKIIRRIKGGLIVDLQVVQAFLPGSQVDVRPIQDFDIYLDKEIELRIVKFNESRKNIVVSHKIILEDSLKEQREALFKELEVGSVMEGRVKNITDFG
;
A
#
# COMPACT_ATOMS: atom_id res chain seq x y z
N VAL A 1 -27.07 -5.39 -17.81
CA VAL A 1 -26.85 -5.06 -16.39
C VAL A 1 -28.15 -4.52 -15.81
N GLY A 2 -28.66 -5.17 -14.78
CA GLY A 2 -29.79 -4.73 -13.98
C GLY A 2 -29.32 -4.36 -12.58
N MET A 3 -30.06 -3.50 -11.88
CA MET A 3 -29.78 -3.14 -10.51
C MET A 3 -31.04 -3.27 -9.68
N ASN A 4 -30.97 -4.06 -8.62
CA ASN A 4 -32.03 -4.18 -7.63
C ASN A 4 -31.62 -3.45 -6.35
N GLU A 5 -32.50 -3.42 -5.34
CA GLU A 5 -32.20 -2.76 -4.04
C GLU A 5 -31.02 -3.39 -3.29
N ARG A 6 -30.75 -4.68 -3.52
CA ARG A 6 -29.71 -5.45 -2.82
C ARG A 6 -28.57 -5.91 -3.72
N ASP A 7 -28.84 -6.14 -5.01
CA ASP A 7 -27.91 -6.81 -5.90
C ASP A 7 -27.70 -6.02 -7.18
N VAL A 8 -26.49 -6.12 -7.70
CA VAL A 8 -26.09 -5.65 -9.02
C VAL A 8 -25.93 -6.87 -9.93
N LEU A 9 -26.72 -6.91 -11.01
CA LEU A 9 -26.69 -7.95 -12.02
C LEU A 9 -25.69 -7.55 -13.11
N ILE A 10 -24.73 -8.42 -13.41
CA ILE A 10 -23.69 -8.19 -14.40
C ILE A 10 -23.75 -9.27 -15.46
N ASP A 11 -23.81 -8.86 -16.71
CA ASP A 11 -23.66 -9.76 -17.84
C ASP A 11 -22.18 -10.07 -18.05
N ILE A 12 -21.84 -11.35 -17.87
CA ILE A 12 -20.48 -11.88 -18.06
C ILE A 12 -20.33 -12.66 -19.37
N GLY A 13 -21.33 -12.59 -20.26
CA GLY A 13 -21.36 -13.37 -21.51
C GLY A 13 -21.55 -14.88 -21.31
N PHE A 14 -22.07 -15.30 -20.16
CA PHE A 14 -22.36 -16.69 -19.85
C PHE A 14 -23.89 -16.93 -19.87
N LYS A 15 -24.33 -18.19 -19.64
CA LYS A 15 -25.76 -18.56 -19.68
C LYS A 15 -26.61 -17.86 -18.61
N SER A 16 -26.00 -17.49 -17.49
CA SER A 16 -26.65 -16.78 -16.39
C SER A 16 -25.95 -15.47 -16.13
N GLU A 17 -26.72 -14.48 -15.65
CA GLU A 17 -26.19 -13.22 -15.17
C GLU A 17 -25.42 -13.45 -13.85
N GLY A 18 -24.34 -12.71 -13.65
CA GLY A 18 -23.60 -12.72 -12.41
C GLY A 18 -24.21 -11.77 -11.39
N ILE A 19 -24.21 -12.16 -10.12
CA ILE A 19 -24.77 -11.39 -9.02
C ILE A 19 -23.62 -10.90 -8.13
N ILE A 20 -23.65 -9.60 -7.81
CA ILE A 20 -22.77 -8.96 -6.81
C ILE A 20 -23.64 -8.26 -5.79
N ASP A 21 -23.32 -8.42 -4.50
CA ASP A 21 -23.97 -7.66 -3.45
C ASP A 21 -23.66 -6.16 -3.62
N ARG A 22 -24.69 -5.33 -3.55
CA ARG A 22 -24.57 -3.88 -3.70
C ARG A 22 -23.68 -3.25 -2.63
N SER A 23 -23.53 -3.89 -1.47
CA SER A 23 -22.66 -3.42 -0.38
C SER A 23 -21.17 -3.45 -0.74
N GLU A 24 -20.76 -4.26 -1.74
CA GLU A 24 -19.39 -4.26 -2.25
C GLU A 24 -19.01 -3.01 -3.08
N PHE A 25 -20.00 -2.20 -3.45
CA PHE A 25 -19.78 -0.94 -4.13
C PHE A 25 -19.84 0.24 -3.16
N ASN A 26 -18.89 1.15 -3.26
CA ASN A 26 -18.99 2.42 -2.55
C ASN A 26 -20.17 3.24 -3.08
N GLN A 27 -20.87 3.97 -2.22
CA GLN A 27 -22.02 4.79 -2.59
C GLN A 27 -21.70 5.81 -3.70
N ASN A 28 -20.44 6.22 -3.82
CA ASN A 28 -19.97 7.17 -4.84
C ASN A 28 -19.51 6.50 -6.14
N ASP A 29 -19.39 5.16 -6.16
CA ASP A 29 -18.84 4.38 -7.29
C ASP A 29 -19.80 3.27 -7.74
N LEU A 30 -21.10 3.56 -7.65
CA LEU A 30 -22.13 2.65 -8.15
C LEU A 30 -22.11 2.65 -9.69
N PRO A 31 -21.97 1.46 -10.33
CA PRO A 31 -21.94 1.37 -11.77
C PRO A 31 -23.30 1.74 -12.37
N LYS A 32 -23.28 2.40 -13.50
CA LYS A 32 -24.47 2.68 -14.29
C LYS A 32 -24.72 1.55 -15.31
N ILE A 33 -25.94 1.44 -15.76
CA ILE A 33 -26.29 0.48 -16.83
C ILE A 33 -25.44 0.79 -18.08
N GLY A 34 -24.65 -0.20 -18.50
CA GLY A 34 -23.72 -0.07 -19.62
C GLY A 34 -22.25 0.11 -19.24
N ASP A 35 -21.95 0.35 -17.96
CA ASP A 35 -20.57 0.44 -17.50
C ASP A 35 -19.92 -0.95 -17.48
N GLN A 36 -18.60 -0.99 -17.75
CA GLN A 36 -17.80 -2.19 -17.60
C GLN A 36 -17.18 -2.23 -16.20
N VAL A 37 -17.36 -3.35 -15.50
CA VAL A 37 -16.85 -3.56 -14.15
C VAL A 37 -15.96 -4.80 -14.13
N GLU A 38 -14.77 -4.70 -13.57
CA GLU A 38 -13.93 -5.85 -13.30
C GLU A 38 -14.49 -6.62 -12.11
N VAL A 39 -14.67 -7.93 -12.28
CA VAL A 39 -15.28 -8.79 -11.28
C VAL A 39 -14.49 -10.09 -11.13
N TYR A 40 -14.48 -10.61 -9.93
CA TYR A 40 -13.92 -11.93 -9.63
C TYR A 40 -15.02 -12.96 -9.61
N LEU A 41 -14.86 -14.03 -10.39
CA LEU A 41 -15.79 -15.16 -10.39
C LEU A 41 -15.55 -16.02 -9.16
N GLU A 42 -16.48 -16.01 -8.23
CA GLU A 42 -16.39 -16.76 -6.99
C GLU A 42 -16.95 -18.17 -7.14
N PHE A 43 -18.15 -18.27 -7.67
CA PHE A 43 -18.82 -19.54 -7.97
C PHE A 43 -19.57 -19.45 -9.30
N ILE A 44 -19.47 -20.52 -10.09
CA ILE A 44 -20.17 -20.61 -11.39
C ILE A 44 -21.65 -20.85 -11.18
N GLU A 45 -22.02 -21.66 -10.20
CA GLU A 45 -23.41 -21.94 -9.81
C GLU A 45 -23.48 -22.12 -8.30
N ASP A 46 -24.36 -21.36 -7.65
CA ASP A 46 -24.75 -21.58 -6.26
C ASP A 46 -25.88 -22.64 -6.19
N ALA A 47 -26.37 -22.89 -4.97
CA ALA A 47 -27.48 -23.81 -4.75
C ALA A 47 -28.80 -23.41 -5.48
N SER A 48 -28.88 -22.16 -5.94
CA SER A 48 -30.00 -21.56 -6.66
C SER A 48 -29.73 -21.41 -8.17
N GLY A 49 -28.56 -21.86 -8.66
CA GLY A 49 -28.17 -21.76 -10.06
C GLY A 49 -27.65 -20.38 -10.51
N ASN A 50 -27.30 -19.52 -9.54
CA ASN A 50 -26.78 -18.18 -9.82
C ASN A 50 -25.25 -18.19 -9.85
N THR A 51 -24.69 -17.34 -10.71
CA THR A 51 -23.26 -17.07 -10.74
C THR A 51 -22.91 -15.98 -9.71
N ILE A 52 -22.08 -16.31 -8.73
CA ILE A 52 -21.66 -15.37 -7.70
C ILE A 52 -20.35 -14.70 -8.11
N LEU A 53 -20.39 -13.38 -8.14
CA LEU A 53 -19.25 -12.52 -8.45
C LEU A 53 -18.91 -11.67 -7.23
N SER A 54 -17.64 -11.24 -7.13
CA SER A 54 -17.19 -10.31 -6.10
C SER A 54 -16.33 -9.20 -6.72
N LYS A 55 -16.71 -7.96 -6.47
CA LYS A 55 -15.93 -6.79 -6.83
C LYS A 55 -14.78 -6.57 -5.85
N GLU A 56 -15.04 -6.75 -4.58
CA GLU A 56 -14.03 -6.60 -3.51
C GLU A 56 -12.82 -7.52 -3.76
N LYS A 57 -13.08 -8.78 -4.13
CA LYS A 57 -12.01 -9.73 -4.47
C LYS A 57 -11.26 -9.36 -5.75
N ALA A 58 -11.97 -8.82 -6.76
CA ALA A 58 -11.35 -8.34 -7.99
C ALA A 58 -10.40 -7.17 -7.69
N ASP A 59 -10.86 -6.17 -6.95
CA ASP A 59 -10.07 -5.00 -6.54
C ASP A 59 -8.87 -5.42 -5.69
N PHE A 60 -9.06 -6.37 -4.77
CA PHE A 60 -7.97 -6.94 -3.97
C PHE A 60 -6.91 -7.62 -4.86
N MET A 61 -7.32 -8.46 -5.80
CA MET A 61 -6.40 -9.19 -6.67
C MET A 61 -5.64 -8.24 -7.62
N ARG A 62 -6.33 -7.23 -8.15
CA ARG A 62 -5.69 -6.18 -8.95
C ARG A 62 -4.65 -5.43 -8.14
N ARG A 63 -5.02 -4.93 -6.97
CA ARG A 63 -4.09 -4.20 -6.10
C ARG A 63 -2.94 -5.07 -5.62
N TRP A 64 -3.22 -6.33 -5.32
CA TRP A 64 -2.19 -7.30 -4.95
C TRP A 64 -1.14 -7.47 -6.05
N LYS A 65 -1.57 -7.58 -7.31
CA LYS A 65 -0.67 -7.67 -8.47
C LYS A 65 0.16 -6.39 -8.64
N GLU A 66 -0.46 -5.21 -8.53
CA GLU A 66 0.26 -3.93 -8.58
C GLU A 66 1.33 -3.81 -7.49
N LEU A 67 1.01 -4.25 -6.27
CA LEU A 67 1.96 -4.25 -5.15
C LEU A 67 3.09 -5.26 -5.36
N LYS A 68 2.81 -6.39 -6.00
CA LYS A 68 3.85 -7.34 -6.39
C LYS A 68 4.79 -6.74 -7.44
N ASP A 69 4.25 -6.11 -8.47
CA ASP A 69 5.04 -5.42 -9.49
C ASP A 69 5.86 -4.26 -8.88
N ALA A 70 5.31 -3.58 -7.88
CA ALA A 70 6.02 -2.54 -7.13
C ALA A 70 7.18 -3.14 -6.29
N PHE A 71 6.99 -4.32 -5.71
CA PHE A 71 8.03 -5.04 -4.98
C PHE A 71 9.15 -5.50 -5.92
N ASP A 72 8.81 -6.12 -7.05
CA ASP A 72 9.78 -6.65 -8.01
C ASP A 72 10.63 -5.54 -8.67
N ASN A 73 10.06 -4.34 -8.81
CA ASN A 73 10.73 -3.16 -9.39
C ASN A 73 11.23 -2.15 -8.32
N GLU A 74 11.20 -2.50 -7.05
CA GLU A 74 11.61 -1.64 -5.92
C GLU A 74 10.98 -0.23 -5.93
N LYS A 75 9.75 -0.12 -6.42
CA LYS A 75 9.04 1.14 -6.54
C LYS A 75 8.61 1.67 -5.17
N ILE A 76 8.63 3.00 -5.06
CA ILE A 76 8.06 3.70 -3.92
C ILE A 76 6.54 3.69 -4.06
N ILE A 77 5.86 3.34 -2.99
CA ILE A 77 4.41 3.35 -2.88
C ILE A 77 3.99 4.29 -1.75
N THR A 78 2.80 4.85 -1.84
CA THR A 78 2.23 5.66 -0.76
C THR A 78 1.20 4.85 0.00
N GLY A 79 1.21 4.95 1.32
CA GLY A 79 0.25 4.29 2.18
C GLY A 79 -0.15 5.15 3.37
N LYS A 80 -1.42 4.99 3.81
CA LYS A 80 -1.96 5.68 4.97
C LYS A 80 -1.81 4.83 6.22
N ILE A 81 -1.27 5.39 7.29
CA ILE A 81 -1.15 4.70 8.58
C ILE A 81 -2.51 4.75 9.28
N ILE A 82 -3.10 3.58 9.52
CA ILE A 82 -4.45 3.45 10.08
C ILE A 82 -4.48 3.11 11.55
N ARG A 83 -3.49 2.36 12.06
CA ARG A 83 -3.46 1.96 13.46
C ARG A 83 -2.08 1.53 13.93
N ARG A 84 -1.87 1.63 15.24
CA ARG A 84 -0.71 1.10 15.94
C ARG A 84 -0.98 -0.30 16.46
N ILE A 85 0.02 -1.17 16.37
CA ILE A 85 0.01 -2.50 16.97
C ILE A 85 1.31 -2.73 17.74
N LYS A 86 1.39 -3.84 18.50
CA LYS A 86 2.61 -4.21 19.21
C LYS A 86 3.75 -4.49 18.22
N GLY A 87 4.76 -3.62 18.24
CA GLY A 87 5.95 -3.75 17.39
C GLY A 87 5.95 -2.93 16.09
N GLY A 88 4.89 -2.17 15.79
CA GLY A 88 4.86 -1.33 14.60
C GLY A 88 3.50 -0.71 14.28
N LEU A 89 3.32 -0.38 13.03
CA LEU A 89 2.14 0.27 12.50
C LEU A 89 1.50 -0.57 11.40
N ILE A 90 0.20 -0.45 11.23
CA ILE A 90 -0.51 -0.99 10.07
C ILE A 90 -0.76 0.16 9.11
N VAL A 91 -0.39 -0.09 7.88
CA VAL A 91 -0.54 0.84 6.75
C VAL A 91 -1.58 0.30 5.80
N ASP A 92 -2.50 1.14 5.39
CA ASP A 92 -3.45 0.86 4.33
C ASP A 92 -2.85 1.25 2.98
N LEU A 93 -2.77 0.28 2.09
CA LEU A 93 -2.30 0.44 0.71
C LEU A 93 -3.46 0.39 -0.30
N GLN A 94 -4.63 0.85 0.10
CA GLN A 94 -5.90 0.68 -0.63
C GLN A 94 -6.29 -0.80 -0.72
N VAL A 95 -7.34 -1.20 -0.02
CA VAL A 95 -7.86 -2.58 0.05
C VAL A 95 -6.88 -3.59 0.68
N VAL A 96 -5.56 -3.37 0.61
CA VAL A 96 -4.52 -4.26 1.16
C VAL A 96 -3.84 -3.59 2.35
N GLN A 97 -3.71 -4.32 3.45
CA GLN A 97 -3.00 -3.84 4.63
C GLN A 97 -1.56 -4.39 4.67
N ALA A 98 -0.62 -3.52 5.01
CA ALA A 98 0.78 -3.87 5.18
C ALA A 98 1.26 -3.59 6.61
N PHE A 99 2.27 -4.33 7.04
CA PHE A 99 2.92 -4.12 8.33
C PHE A 99 4.17 -3.27 8.16
N LEU A 100 4.26 -2.21 8.94
CA LEU A 100 5.45 -1.35 9.06
C LEU A 100 6.07 -1.55 10.44
N PRO A 101 7.18 -2.30 10.55
CA PRO A 101 7.87 -2.49 11.82
C PRO A 101 8.35 -1.15 12.40
N GLY A 102 8.28 -0.99 13.72
CA GLY A 102 8.71 0.24 14.39
C GLY A 102 10.16 0.64 14.10
N SER A 103 11.04 -0.33 13.86
CA SER A 103 12.43 -0.11 13.45
C SER A 103 12.60 0.34 12.00
N GLN A 104 11.55 0.28 11.20
CA GLN A 104 11.52 0.63 9.77
C GLN A 104 10.73 1.91 9.47
N VAL A 105 10.26 2.60 10.51
CA VAL A 105 9.51 3.87 10.36
C VAL A 105 10.47 5.04 10.12
N ASP A 106 11.56 5.11 10.86
CA ASP A 106 12.52 6.22 10.77
C ASP A 106 13.96 5.73 10.98
N VAL A 107 14.93 6.54 10.56
CA VAL A 107 16.36 6.33 10.81
C VAL A 107 16.70 6.48 12.29
N ARG A 108 15.95 7.32 13.01
CA ARG A 108 16.09 7.55 14.46
C ARG A 108 15.09 6.72 15.25
N PRO A 109 15.45 6.27 16.46
CA PRO A 109 14.49 5.60 17.32
C PRO A 109 13.31 6.52 17.63
N ILE A 110 12.12 6.09 17.29
CA ILE A 110 10.88 6.84 17.55
C ILE A 110 10.36 6.40 18.90
N GLN A 111 10.08 7.36 19.77
CA GLN A 111 9.46 7.13 21.08
C GLN A 111 7.93 7.13 20.99
N ASP A 112 7.37 7.92 20.07
CA ASP A 112 5.94 8.07 19.88
C ASP A 112 5.55 7.81 18.42
N PHE A 113 4.83 6.70 18.19
CA PHE A 113 4.31 6.32 16.89
C PHE A 113 2.98 7.01 16.54
N ASP A 114 2.32 7.62 17.52
CA ASP A 114 1.00 8.20 17.33
C ASP A 114 1.04 9.44 16.45
N ILE A 115 2.20 10.09 16.36
CA ILE A 115 2.43 11.22 15.44
C ILE A 115 2.32 10.85 13.95
N TYR A 116 2.41 9.56 13.63
CA TYR A 116 2.30 9.05 12.27
C TYR A 116 0.89 8.56 11.92
N LEU A 117 0.01 8.43 12.90
CA LEU A 117 -1.38 8.01 12.67
C LEU A 117 -2.08 8.97 11.72
N ASP A 118 -2.92 8.42 10.85
CA ASP A 118 -3.67 9.12 9.80
C ASP A 118 -2.83 9.86 8.75
N LYS A 119 -1.50 9.73 8.80
CA LYS A 119 -0.62 10.31 7.78
C LYS A 119 -0.40 9.35 6.62
N GLU A 120 -0.28 9.95 5.45
CA GLU A 120 0.22 9.27 4.26
C GLU A 120 1.73 9.41 4.21
N ILE A 121 2.43 8.31 4.06
CA ILE A 121 3.88 8.27 3.96
C ILE A 121 4.33 7.42 2.77
N GLU A 122 5.49 7.75 2.26
CA GLU A 122 6.15 6.97 1.22
C GLU A 122 6.81 5.72 1.83
N LEU A 123 6.65 4.61 1.15
CA LEU A 123 7.06 3.30 1.63
C LEU A 123 7.67 2.49 0.49
N ARG A 124 8.63 1.64 0.83
CA ARG A 124 9.12 0.58 -0.07
C ARG A 124 8.76 -0.78 0.52
N ILE A 125 8.32 -1.70 -0.34
CA ILE A 125 8.01 -3.07 0.09
C ILE A 125 9.34 -3.81 0.30
N VAL A 126 9.52 -4.35 1.50
CA VAL A 126 10.73 -5.10 1.89
C VAL A 126 10.49 -6.60 1.79
N LYS A 127 9.26 -7.03 2.11
CA LYS A 127 8.90 -8.44 2.10
C LYS A 127 7.48 -8.60 1.58
N PHE A 128 7.35 -9.51 0.64
CA PHE A 128 6.08 -9.87 0.02
C PHE A 128 5.81 -11.36 0.20
N ASN A 129 4.76 -11.73 0.90
CA ASN A 129 4.40 -13.11 1.16
C ASN A 129 3.02 -13.43 0.58
N GLU A 130 3.01 -14.11 -0.56
CA GLU A 130 1.79 -14.48 -1.28
C GLU A 130 0.94 -15.49 -0.50
N SER A 131 1.58 -16.49 0.11
CA SER A 131 0.86 -17.56 0.80
C SER A 131 0.08 -17.08 2.02
N ARG A 132 0.62 -16.09 2.74
CA ARG A 132 -0.01 -15.51 3.94
C ARG A 132 -0.72 -14.20 3.66
N LYS A 133 -0.69 -13.72 2.42
CA LYS A 133 -1.20 -12.40 2.02
C LYS A 133 -0.69 -11.28 2.95
N ASN A 134 0.62 -11.32 3.25
CA ASN A 134 1.24 -10.40 4.19
C ASN A 134 2.36 -9.62 3.51
N ILE A 135 2.34 -8.29 3.68
CA ILE A 135 3.32 -7.36 3.12
C ILE A 135 4.00 -6.64 4.27
N VAL A 136 5.33 -6.55 4.21
CA VAL A 136 6.13 -5.74 5.13
C VAL A 136 6.74 -4.59 4.36
N VAL A 137 6.56 -3.39 4.87
CA VAL A 137 7.02 -2.14 4.24
C VAL A 137 8.03 -1.42 5.13
N SER A 138 8.82 -0.53 4.53
CA SER A 138 9.80 0.31 5.20
C SER A 138 9.76 1.73 4.64
N HIS A 139 9.72 2.71 5.53
CA HIS A 139 9.93 4.11 5.23
C HIS A 139 11.41 4.49 5.40
N LYS A 140 12.08 3.84 6.35
CA LYS A 140 13.49 4.08 6.69
C LYS A 140 14.41 3.97 5.47
N ILE A 141 14.21 2.98 4.59
CA ILE A 141 15.03 2.79 3.39
C ILE A 141 14.99 4.03 2.49
N ILE A 142 13.82 4.65 2.33
CA ILE A 142 13.68 5.86 1.50
C ILE A 142 14.42 7.03 2.14
N LEU A 143 14.32 7.18 3.46
CA LEU A 143 15.06 8.20 4.19
C LEU A 143 16.58 7.99 4.12
N GLU A 144 17.04 6.76 4.21
CA GLU A 144 18.47 6.41 4.08
C GLU A 144 18.99 6.69 2.67
N ASP A 145 18.24 6.33 1.64
CA ASP A 145 18.58 6.61 0.24
C ASP A 145 18.68 8.13 0.00
N SER A 146 17.70 8.89 0.46
CA SER A 146 17.72 10.38 0.36
C SER A 146 18.91 11.00 1.10
N LEU A 147 19.23 10.51 2.29
CA LEU A 147 20.40 10.97 3.05
C LEU A 147 21.72 10.60 2.36
N LYS A 148 21.78 9.45 1.71
CA LYS A 148 22.94 9.01 0.95
C LYS A 148 23.16 9.90 -0.28
N GLU A 149 22.11 10.17 -1.03
CA GLU A 149 22.15 11.07 -2.19
C GLU A 149 22.60 12.49 -1.79
N GLN A 150 22.06 13.03 -0.69
CA GLN A 150 22.48 14.33 -0.16
C GLN A 150 23.95 14.34 0.24
N ARG A 151 24.44 13.27 0.87
CA ARG A 151 25.86 13.15 1.22
C ARG A 151 26.74 13.07 -0.02
N GLU A 152 26.35 12.28 -1.02
CA GLU A 152 27.12 12.15 -2.27
C GLU A 152 27.15 13.49 -3.04
N ALA A 153 26.05 14.23 -3.06
CA ALA A 153 26.00 15.56 -3.65
C ALA A 153 26.96 16.53 -2.92
N LEU A 154 26.92 16.54 -1.59
CA LEU A 154 27.85 17.34 -0.78
C LEU A 154 29.31 16.95 -1.02
N PHE A 155 29.61 15.65 -1.10
CA PHE A 155 30.98 15.19 -1.36
C PHE A 155 31.49 15.58 -2.76
N LYS A 156 30.59 15.71 -3.74
CA LYS A 156 30.97 16.21 -5.09
C LYS A 156 31.27 17.69 -5.12
N GLU A 157 30.66 18.48 -4.22
CA GLU A 157 30.91 19.92 -4.08
C GLU A 157 32.10 20.23 -3.16
N LEU A 158 32.57 19.25 -2.39
CA LEU A 158 33.70 19.41 -1.48
C LEU A 158 35.02 19.23 -2.23
N GLU A 159 35.73 20.35 -2.46
CA GLU A 159 37.10 20.31 -2.92
C GLU A 159 38.08 20.49 -1.75
N VAL A 160 39.23 19.82 -1.83
CA VAL A 160 40.30 19.97 -0.83
C VAL A 160 40.79 21.41 -0.82
N GLY A 161 40.61 22.09 0.32
CA GLY A 161 40.97 23.52 0.47
C GLY A 161 39.78 24.47 0.52
N SER A 162 38.55 23.99 0.35
CA SER A 162 37.34 24.80 0.54
C SER A 162 37.09 25.11 2.02
N VAL A 163 36.69 26.35 2.31
CA VAL A 163 36.32 26.80 3.67
C VAL A 163 34.82 26.62 3.85
N MET A 164 34.42 25.89 4.87
CA MET A 164 33.01 25.62 5.17
C MET A 164 32.66 25.97 6.61
N GLU A 165 31.41 26.40 6.82
CA GLU A 165 30.85 26.58 8.14
C GLU A 165 30.30 25.24 8.69
N GLY A 166 30.77 24.87 9.86
CA GLY A 166 30.32 23.64 10.54
C GLY A 166 29.80 23.92 11.95
N ARG A 167 28.73 23.22 12.33
CA ARG A 167 28.22 23.23 13.72
C ARG A 167 28.85 22.10 14.51
N VAL A 168 29.56 22.42 15.58
CA VAL A 168 30.10 21.43 16.50
C VAL A 168 28.95 20.64 17.14
N LYS A 169 28.91 19.35 16.92
CA LYS A 169 27.88 18.43 17.44
C LYS A 169 28.29 17.76 18.74
N ASN A 170 29.54 17.42 18.85
CA ASN A 170 30.09 16.74 20.02
C ASN A 170 31.59 17.00 20.12
N ILE A 171 32.12 17.01 21.32
CA ILE A 171 33.54 17.08 21.59
C ILE A 171 33.92 15.77 22.29
N THR A 172 34.85 15.03 21.72
CA THR A 172 35.41 13.82 22.33
C THR A 172 36.80 14.08 22.84
N ASP A 173 37.30 13.20 23.72
CA ASP A 173 38.64 13.36 24.32
C ASP A 173 39.77 13.23 23.29
N PHE A 174 39.44 12.87 22.04
CA PHE A 174 40.44 12.71 20.95
C PHE A 174 40.30 13.76 19.85
N GLY A 175 39.45 14.75 20.01
CA GLY A 175 39.22 15.81 19.00
C GLY A 175 37.89 15.77 18.33
#